data_eb388502265485173ca2dd34188f3de6
#
_entry.id   eb388502265485173ca2dd34188f3de6
#
_cell.length_a   1.000
_cell.length_b   1.000
_cell.length_c   1.000
_cell.angle_alpha   90.00
_cell.angle_beta   90.00
_cell.angle_gamma   90.00
#
_symmetry.space_group_name_H-M   'P 1'
#
loop_
_entity.id
_entity.type
_entity.pdbx_description
1 polymer ?
#
loop_
_entity_poly.entity_id
_entity_poly.type
_entity_poly.pdbx_seq_one_letter_code
_entity_poly.pdbx_strand_id
1 'polypeptide(L)'
;MVLPALALGALWWGRNVMVYGWPDVMGLQTHNAVVVGQPRTEDWLVQYGAGPLLRMGVRTTFQSFWGQFGWMGVVLDSRIYIALTLLSIVAVIGAVWRLTLWMRGDLHVRRRDGLILVGASGLITVGMYLWHNLTFVQHQGRYLFPALPIVGLIAALGFIQWRKRRFAISAVLVLALLTVILGIVRTITGTATSNDSMRWIV
;
A
#
# COMPACT_ATOMS: atom_id res chain seq x y z
N MET A 1 -14.01 3.44 26.16
CA MET A 1 -14.22 2.61 24.95
C MET A 1 -13.21 1.47 24.76
N VAL A 2 -12.03 1.51 25.39
CA VAL A 2 -10.98 0.48 25.23
C VAL A 2 -11.32 -0.84 25.93
N LEU A 3 -11.93 -0.78 27.12
CA LEU A 3 -12.25 -1.97 27.93
C LEU A 3 -13.15 -3.02 27.22
N PRO A 4 -14.26 -2.64 26.54
CA PRO A 4 -15.05 -3.62 25.80
C PRO A 4 -14.29 -4.29 24.66
N ALA A 5 -13.43 -3.55 23.96
CA ALA A 5 -12.60 -4.09 22.88
C ALA A 5 -11.56 -5.08 23.41
N LEU A 6 -10.94 -4.77 24.55
CA LEU A 6 -10.01 -5.69 25.22
C LEU A 6 -10.71 -6.95 25.75
N ALA A 7 -11.93 -6.82 26.30
CA ALA A 7 -12.69 -7.96 26.77
C ALA A 7 -13.04 -8.94 25.61
N LEU A 8 -13.51 -8.41 24.48
CA LEU A 8 -13.76 -9.23 23.29
C LEU A 8 -12.46 -9.84 22.72
N GLY A 9 -11.39 -9.06 22.70
CA GLY A 9 -10.07 -9.54 22.31
C GLY A 9 -9.55 -10.66 23.20
N ALA A 10 -9.74 -10.53 24.52
CA ALA A 10 -9.32 -11.53 25.49
C ALA A 10 -10.02 -12.89 25.30
N LEU A 11 -11.31 -12.90 24.92
CA LEU A 11 -12.02 -14.13 24.58
C LEU A 11 -11.39 -14.82 23.36
N TRP A 12 -11.07 -14.06 22.34
CA TRP A 12 -10.40 -14.59 21.14
C TRP A 12 -8.99 -15.09 21.44
N TRP A 13 -8.20 -14.31 22.15
CA TRP A 13 -6.83 -14.70 22.51
C TRP A 13 -6.81 -15.91 23.45
N GLY A 14 -7.74 -15.94 24.42
CA GLY A 14 -7.88 -17.10 25.32
C GLY A 14 -8.22 -18.38 24.56
N ARG A 15 -9.18 -18.31 23.62
CA ARG A 15 -9.47 -19.44 22.73
C ARG A 15 -8.22 -19.87 21.95
N ASN A 16 -7.48 -18.93 21.38
CA ASN A 16 -6.28 -19.28 20.59
C ASN A 16 -5.23 -19.97 21.44
N VAL A 17 -4.98 -19.50 22.66
CA VAL A 17 -4.06 -20.17 23.60
C VAL A 17 -4.51 -21.59 23.92
N MET A 18 -5.83 -21.82 24.10
CA MET A 18 -6.37 -23.16 24.36
C MET A 18 -6.22 -24.09 23.15
N VAL A 19 -6.35 -23.58 21.93
CA VAL A 19 -6.31 -24.38 20.70
C VAL A 19 -4.89 -24.59 20.19
N TYR A 20 -4.07 -23.54 20.21
CA TYR A 20 -2.74 -23.53 19.59
C TYR A 20 -1.58 -23.64 20.60
N GLY A 21 -1.88 -23.43 21.89
CA GLY A 21 -0.88 -23.43 22.97
C GLY A 21 -0.18 -22.07 23.14
N TRP A 22 0.46 -21.90 24.30
CA TRP A 22 1.29 -20.74 24.59
C TRP A 22 2.66 -20.91 23.90
N PRO A 23 3.26 -19.86 23.24
CA PRO A 23 2.84 -18.44 23.21
C PRO A 23 2.03 -18.03 21.96
N ASP A 24 1.43 -18.95 21.21
CA ASP A 24 0.76 -18.64 19.92
C ASP A 24 -0.63 -18.00 20.11
N VAL A 25 -0.65 -16.88 20.85
CA VAL A 25 -1.87 -16.11 21.16
C VAL A 25 -2.64 -15.66 19.92
N MET A 26 -1.93 -15.43 18.83
CA MET A 26 -2.52 -14.99 17.55
C MET A 26 -2.78 -16.15 16.58
N GLY A 27 -2.35 -17.36 16.89
CA GLY A 27 -2.42 -18.50 15.98
C GLY A 27 -1.46 -18.41 14.78
N LEU A 28 -0.48 -17.51 14.83
CA LEU A 28 0.40 -17.23 13.68
C LEU A 28 1.45 -18.30 13.48
N GLN A 29 2.00 -18.87 14.56
CA GLN A 29 3.02 -19.94 14.45
C GLN A 29 2.42 -21.19 13.82
N THR A 30 1.25 -21.60 14.33
CA THR A 30 0.53 -22.76 13.80
C THR A 30 0.07 -22.49 12.36
N HIS A 31 -0.47 -21.32 12.06
CA HIS A 31 -0.82 -20.94 10.69
C HIS A 31 0.40 -21.05 9.77
N ASN A 32 1.53 -20.44 10.14
CA ASN A 32 2.72 -20.41 9.30
C ASN A 32 3.33 -21.82 9.10
N ALA A 33 3.11 -22.73 10.05
CA ALA A 33 3.58 -24.11 9.94
C ALA A 33 2.73 -24.97 9.00
N VAL A 34 1.40 -24.76 8.99
CA VAL A 34 0.47 -25.62 8.25
C VAL A 34 0.05 -25.07 6.88
N VAL A 35 0.28 -23.78 6.62
CA VAL A 35 -0.13 -23.17 5.35
C VAL A 35 0.68 -23.75 4.19
N VAL A 36 -0.03 -24.27 3.19
CA VAL A 36 0.52 -24.84 1.96
C VAL A 36 0.17 -23.97 0.77
N GLY A 37 1.05 -23.92 -0.24
CA GLY A 37 0.81 -23.20 -1.50
C GLY A 37 1.08 -21.70 -1.46
N GLN A 38 1.50 -21.14 -0.32
CA GLN A 38 1.98 -19.76 -0.27
C GLN A 38 3.51 -19.73 -0.40
N PRO A 39 4.06 -18.94 -1.35
CA PRO A 39 5.51 -18.84 -1.52
C PRO A 39 6.16 -18.22 -0.28
N ARG A 40 7.22 -18.85 0.23
CA ARG A 40 7.97 -18.31 1.37
C ARG A 40 9.03 -17.34 0.92
N THR A 41 9.23 -16.30 1.70
CA THR A 41 10.19 -15.24 1.38
C THR A 41 11.62 -15.75 1.43
N GLU A 42 11.94 -16.68 2.33
CA GLU A 42 13.26 -17.30 2.40
C GLU A 42 13.61 -18.09 1.13
N ASP A 43 12.67 -18.88 0.58
CA ASP A 43 12.87 -19.65 -0.64
C ASP A 43 13.13 -18.72 -1.84
N TRP A 44 12.34 -17.67 -1.93
CA TRP A 44 12.49 -16.68 -3.01
C TRP A 44 13.76 -15.82 -2.85
N LEU A 45 14.18 -15.57 -1.62
CA LEU A 45 15.43 -14.87 -1.35
C LEU A 45 16.64 -15.71 -1.83
N VAL A 46 16.61 -17.02 -1.59
CA VAL A 46 17.64 -17.96 -2.08
C VAL A 46 17.60 -18.07 -3.60
N GLN A 47 16.40 -18.17 -4.18
CA GLN A 47 16.22 -18.39 -5.62
C GLN A 47 16.55 -17.14 -6.46
N TYR A 48 16.11 -15.97 -6.06
CA TYR A 48 16.18 -14.74 -6.87
C TYR A 48 17.17 -13.70 -6.32
N GLY A 49 17.55 -13.80 -5.06
CA GLY A 49 18.34 -12.79 -4.36
C GLY A 49 17.52 -11.60 -3.85
N ALA A 50 18.09 -10.84 -2.93
CA ALA A 50 17.41 -9.74 -2.25
C ALA A 50 17.03 -8.57 -3.19
N GLY A 51 17.90 -8.20 -4.11
CA GLY A 51 17.68 -7.07 -5.02
C GLY A 51 16.49 -7.27 -5.97
N PRO A 52 16.43 -8.36 -6.74
CA PRO A 52 15.28 -8.69 -7.56
C PRO A 52 13.98 -8.85 -6.76
N LEU A 53 14.02 -9.54 -5.60
CA LEU A 53 12.87 -9.72 -4.75
C LEU A 53 12.30 -8.37 -4.25
N LEU A 54 13.15 -7.47 -3.78
CA LEU A 54 12.74 -6.13 -3.37
C LEU A 54 12.13 -5.32 -4.53
N ARG A 55 12.76 -5.36 -5.70
CA ARG A 55 12.26 -4.66 -6.89
C ARG A 55 10.89 -5.17 -7.31
N MET A 56 10.71 -6.48 -7.31
CA MET A 56 9.43 -7.12 -7.60
C MET A 56 8.40 -6.73 -6.55
N GLY A 57 8.75 -6.79 -5.26
CA GLY A 57 7.88 -6.40 -4.16
C GLY A 57 7.37 -4.97 -4.30
N VAL A 58 8.27 -4.00 -4.50
CA VAL A 58 7.90 -2.59 -4.67
C VAL A 58 7.01 -2.39 -5.89
N ARG A 59 7.40 -2.97 -7.05
CA ARG A 59 6.64 -2.85 -8.28
C ARG A 59 5.23 -3.43 -8.13
N THR A 60 5.12 -4.66 -7.67
CA THR A 60 3.84 -5.37 -7.56
C THR A 60 2.93 -4.72 -6.52
N THR A 61 3.48 -4.30 -5.37
CA THR A 61 2.73 -3.57 -4.34
C THR A 61 2.17 -2.27 -4.90
N PHE A 62 3.00 -1.47 -5.60
CA PHE A 62 2.56 -0.22 -6.19
C PHE A 62 1.48 -0.45 -7.27
N GLN A 63 1.70 -1.39 -8.18
CA GLN A 63 0.75 -1.69 -9.25
C GLN A 63 -0.58 -2.18 -8.70
N SER A 64 -0.56 -3.12 -7.76
CA SER A 64 -1.79 -3.69 -7.17
C SER A 64 -2.50 -2.74 -6.19
N PHE A 65 -1.80 -1.75 -5.62
CA PHE A 65 -2.42 -0.69 -4.85
C PHE A 65 -3.30 0.21 -5.73
N TRP A 66 -2.82 0.58 -6.91
CA TRP A 66 -3.52 1.49 -7.80
C TRP A 66 -4.51 0.79 -8.74
N GLY A 67 -4.20 -0.41 -9.19
CA GLY A 67 -5.10 -1.14 -10.08
C GLY A 67 -4.43 -2.34 -10.72
N GLN A 68 -4.61 -3.48 -10.11
CA GLN A 68 -4.31 -4.78 -10.68
C GLN A 68 -5.46 -5.70 -10.30
N PHE A 69 -6.16 -6.21 -11.31
CA PHE A 69 -7.44 -6.89 -11.14
C PHE A 69 -7.31 -8.39 -11.38
N GLY A 70 -8.41 -9.16 -11.12
CA GLY A 70 -8.50 -10.58 -11.45
C GLY A 70 -7.37 -11.41 -10.83
N TRP A 71 -7.23 -11.36 -9.48
CA TRP A 71 -6.15 -12.05 -8.76
C TRP A 71 -4.75 -11.67 -9.28
N MET A 72 -4.57 -10.40 -9.63
CA MET A 72 -3.33 -9.83 -10.15
C MET A 72 -2.99 -10.24 -11.59
N GLY A 73 -3.90 -10.91 -12.30
CA GLY A 73 -3.71 -11.32 -13.70
C GLY A 73 -3.90 -10.20 -14.72
N VAL A 74 -4.70 -9.17 -14.38
CA VAL A 74 -4.97 -8.03 -15.27
C VAL A 74 -4.19 -6.80 -14.81
N VAL A 75 -3.14 -6.49 -15.54
CA VAL A 75 -2.25 -5.34 -15.29
C VAL A 75 -2.67 -4.18 -16.20
N LEU A 76 -2.72 -2.96 -15.68
CA LEU A 76 -2.99 -1.77 -16.47
C LEU A 76 -1.80 -1.44 -17.39
N ASP A 77 -2.06 -0.59 -18.41
CA ASP A 77 -1.00 -0.08 -19.29
C ASP A 77 0.12 0.59 -18.47
N SER A 78 1.37 0.33 -18.84
CA SER A 78 2.55 0.85 -18.13
C SER A 78 2.58 2.37 -18.01
N ARG A 79 2.00 3.08 -18.98
CA ARG A 79 1.91 4.55 -18.98
C ARG A 79 1.05 5.06 -17.84
N ILE A 80 0.00 4.32 -17.45
CA ILE A 80 -0.84 4.66 -16.28
C ILE A 80 0.00 4.60 -15.02
N TYR A 81 0.79 3.54 -14.83
CA TYR A 81 1.64 3.43 -13.65
C TYR A 81 2.72 4.52 -13.60
N ILE A 82 3.27 4.93 -14.75
CA ILE A 82 4.19 6.07 -14.83
C ILE A 82 3.49 7.35 -14.37
N ALA A 83 2.29 7.64 -14.91
CA ALA A 83 1.51 8.81 -14.51
C ALA A 83 1.18 8.81 -13.01
N LEU A 84 0.75 7.66 -12.46
CA LEU A 84 0.46 7.49 -11.03
C LEU A 84 1.72 7.64 -10.17
N THR A 85 2.86 7.17 -10.65
CA THR A 85 4.15 7.36 -9.96
C THR A 85 4.51 8.83 -9.88
N LEU A 86 4.44 9.56 -11.01
CA LEU A 86 4.72 10.99 -11.05
C LEU A 86 3.75 11.78 -10.14
N LEU A 87 2.47 11.45 -10.18
CA LEU A 87 1.45 12.05 -9.32
C LEU A 87 1.75 11.81 -7.84
N SER A 88 2.13 10.58 -7.48
CA SER A 88 2.50 10.20 -6.11
C SER A 88 3.74 10.97 -5.64
N ILE A 89 4.76 11.09 -6.48
CA ILE A 89 5.99 11.85 -6.17
C ILE A 89 5.65 13.32 -5.92
N VAL A 90 4.85 13.94 -6.79
CA VAL A 90 4.43 15.35 -6.62
C VAL A 90 3.65 15.53 -5.31
N ALA A 91 2.73 14.61 -5.00
CA ALA A 91 1.95 14.66 -3.76
C ALA A 91 2.87 14.55 -2.53
N VAL A 92 3.81 13.59 -2.52
CA VAL A 92 4.74 13.39 -1.40
C VAL A 92 5.65 14.60 -1.20
N ILE A 93 6.26 15.14 -2.27
CA ILE A 93 7.12 16.33 -2.18
C ILE A 93 6.34 17.51 -1.60
N GLY A 94 5.12 17.76 -2.10
CA GLY A 94 4.28 18.85 -1.60
C GLY A 94 3.87 18.65 -0.14
N ALA A 95 3.54 17.41 0.26
CA ALA A 95 3.19 17.08 1.63
C ALA A 95 4.37 17.27 2.60
N VAL A 96 5.56 16.78 2.22
CA VAL A 96 6.79 16.97 3.01
C VAL A 96 7.08 18.45 3.17
N TRP A 97 7.02 19.22 2.09
CA TRP A 97 7.20 20.67 2.17
C TRP A 97 6.17 21.33 3.09
N ARG A 98 4.89 20.98 2.96
CA ARG A 98 3.84 21.52 3.82
C ARG A 98 4.07 21.15 5.29
N LEU A 99 4.47 19.90 5.55
CA LEU A 99 4.75 19.43 6.90
C LEU A 99 5.96 20.16 7.52
N THR A 100 7.03 20.39 6.76
CA THR A 100 8.20 21.15 7.26
C THR A 100 7.83 22.60 7.59
N LEU A 101 6.96 23.24 6.81
CA LEU A 101 6.45 24.58 7.13
C LEU A 101 5.60 24.56 8.41
N TRP A 102 4.80 23.52 8.62
CA TRP A 102 4.00 23.37 9.83
C TRP A 102 4.85 23.12 11.09
N MET A 103 5.92 22.34 10.95
CA MET A 103 6.84 22.07 12.07
C MET A 103 7.61 23.31 12.52
N ARG A 104 7.76 24.32 11.65
CA ARG A 104 8.40 25.61 11.97
C ARG A 104 7.45 26.64 12.58
N GLY A 105 6.13 26.37 12.55
CA GLY A 105 5.11 27.21 13.12
C GLY A 105 4.36 26.50 14.25
N ASP A 106 3.62 27.26 15.08
CA ASP A 106 2.82 26.68 16.16
C ASP A 106 1.64 25.86 15.59
N LEU A 107 1.76 24.54 15.65
CA LEU A 107 0.66 23.63 15.41
C LEU A 107 -0.32 23.67 16.58
N HIS A 108 -1.58 24.06 16.32
CA HIS A 108 -2.63 23.87 17.32
C HIS A 108 -2.69 22.43 17.78
N VAL A 109 -2.66 22.19 19.10
CA VAL A 109 -2.62 20.87 19.75
C VAL A 109 -3.63 19.89 19.15
N ARG A 110 -4.85 20.35 18.88
CA ARG A 110 -5.94 19.52 18.31
C ARG A 110 -5.62 18.98 16.90
N ARG A 111 -4.86 19.71 16.08
CA ARG A 111 -4.41 19.22 14.75
C ARG A 111 -3.26 18.25 14.87
N ARG A 112 -2.41 18.43 15.87
CA ARG A 112 -1.29 17.55 16.15
C ARG A 112 -1.76 16.14 16.50
N ASP A 113 -2.74 16.00 17.38
CA ASP A 113 -3.25 14.70 17.81
C ASP A 113 -3.88 13.91 16.65
N GLY A 114 -4.66 14.59 15.79
CA GLY A 114 -5.19 13.97 14.58
C GLY A 114 -4.12 13.47 13.61
N LEU A 115 -3.05 14.25 13.42
CA LEU A 115 -1.92 13.83 12.57
C LEU A 115 -1.17 12.65 13.17
N ILE A 116 -0.97 12.64 14.50
CA ILE A 116 -0.33 11.52 15.20
C ILE A 116 -1.17 10.25 15.02
N LEU A 117 -2.49 10.33 15.23
CA LEU A 117 -3.39 9.19 15.12
C LEU A 117 -3.38 8.60 13.71
N VAL A 118 -3.54 9.45 12.69
CA VAL A 118 -3.52 9.01 11.29
C VAL A 118 -2.13 8.48 10.89
N GLY A 119 -1.07 9.14 11.34
CA GLY A 119 0.30 8.70 11.11
C GLY A 119 0.59 7.35 11.75
N ALA A 120 0.21 7.17 13.01
CA ALA A 120 0.38 5.91 13.74
C ALA A 120 -0.40 4.77 13.08
N SER A 121 -1.65 5.01 12.66
CA SER A 121 -2.45 4.02 11.93
C SER A 121 -1.77 3.59 10.61
N GLY A 122 -1.24 4.55 9.86
CA GLY A 122 -0.50 4.26 8.63
C GLY A 122 0.78 3.46 8.89
N LEU A 123 1.56 3.84 9.91
CA LEU A 123 2.78 3.12 10.30
C LEU A 123 2.50 1.69 10.74
N ILE A 124 1.45 1.48 11.54
CA ILE A 124 1.02 0.14 11.96
C ILE A 124 0.64 -0.70 10.74
N THR A 125 -0.15 -0.14 9.82
CA THR A 125 -0.56 -0.85 8.59
C THR A 125 0.65 -1.25 7.75
N VAL A 126 1.58 -0.34 7.51
CA VAL A 126 2.82 -0.62 6.76
C VAL A 126 3.68 -1.63 7.52
N GLY A 127 3.82 -1.49 8.83
CA GLY A 127 4.55 -2.42 9.68
C GLY A 127 4.00 -3.85 9.60
N MET A 128 2.70 -4.02 9.71
CA MET A 128 2.04 -5.32 9.57
C MET A 128 2.20 -5.91 8.16
N TYR A 129 2.09 -5.07 7.13
CA TYR A 129 2.34 -5.48 5.75
C TYR A 129 3.77 -5.99 5.56
N LEU A 130 4.77 -5.24 6.02
CA LEU A 130 6.18 -5.66 5.95
C LEU A 130 6.42 -6.91 6.77
N TRP A 131 5.91 -6.97 7.99
CA TRP A 131 6.02 -8.16 8.85
C TRP A 131 5.51 -9.43 8.17
N HIS A 132 4.33 -9.36 7.56
CA HIS A 132 3.77 -10.50 6.83
C HIS A 132 4.66 -10.92 5.65
N ASN A 133 5.21 -9.94 4.92
CA ASN A 133 6.09 -10.18 3.79
C ASN A 133 7.52 -10.66 4.19
N LEU A 134 7.88 -10.64 5.46
CA LEU A 134 9.10 -11.33 5.94
C LEU A 134 8.95 -12.86 5.92
N THR A 135 7.73 -13.37 6.05
CA THR A 135 7.44 -14.81 6.06
C THR A 135 6.96 -15.32 4.71
N PHE A 136 6.03 -14.60 4.09
CA PHE A 136 5.40 -15.00 2.84
C PHE A 136 5.53 -13.92 1.77
N VAL A 137 5.74 -14.31 0.53
CA VAL A 137 5.74 -13.39 -0.60
C VAL A 137 4.31 -13.02 -0.96
N GLN A 138 3.81 -11.93 -0.39
CA GLN A 138 2.47 -11.41 -0.65
C GLN A 138 2.51 -9.91 -0.98
N HIS A 139 3.16 -9.57 -2.07
CA HIS A 139 3.35 -8.20 -2.53
C HIS A 139 2.06 -7.58 -3.09
N GLN A 140 0.99 -7.55 -2.30
CA GLN A 140 -0.33 -7.06 -2.74
C GLN A 140 -0.65 -5.73 -2.07
N GLY A 141 -0.75 -4.67 -2.87
CA GLY A 141 -1.02 -3.30 -2.40
C GLY A 141 -2.37 -3.12 -1.71
N ARG A 142 -3.34 -4.01 -1.96
CA ARG A 142 -4.64 -3.99 -1.25
C ARG A 142 -4.53 -4.13 0.26
N TYR A 143 -3.48 -4.78 0.75
CA TYR A 143 -3.24 -4.88 2.20
C TYR A 143 -2.83 -3.55 2.84
N LEU A 144 -2.49 -2.55 2.02
CA LEU A 144 -2.24 -1.18 2.46
C LEU A 144 -3.50 -0.29 2.46
N PHE A 145 -4.68 -0.81 2.08
CA PHE A 145 -5.92 -0.02 2.07
C PHE A 145 -6.33 0.53 3.45
N PRO A 146 -6.07 -0.11 4.59
CA PRO A 146 -6.29 0.54 5.89
C PRO A 146 -5.47 1.81 6.08
N ALA A 147 -4.38 2.01 5.32
CA ALA A 147 -3.58 3.25 5.31
C ALA A 147 -4.12 4.32 4.33
N LEU A 148 -5.23 4.11 3.63
CA LEU A 148 -5.83 5.12 2.74
C LEU A 148 -6.05 6.49 3.40
N PRO A 149 -6.44 6.62 4.69
CA PRO A 149 -6.56 7.92 5.33
C PRO A 149 -5.26 8.73 5.31
N ILE A 150 -4.09 8.10 5.55
CA ILE A 150 -2.81 8.80 5.48
C ILE A 150 -2.40 9.07 4.03
N VAL A 151 -2.68 8.16 3.10
CA VAL A 151 -2.44 8.38 1.67
C VAL A 151 -3.26 9.56 1.16
N GLY A 152 -4.55 9.63 1.52
CA GLY A 152 -5.43 10.76 1.20
C GLY A 152 -4.96 12.08 1.83
N LEU A 153 -4.48 12.03 3.08
CA LEU A 153 -3.91 13.19 3.76
C LEU A 153 -2.65 13.70 3.04
N ILE A 154 -1.72 12.80 2.69
CA ILE A 154 -0.51 13.14 1.92
C ILE A 154 -0.89 13.78 0.59
N ALA A 155 -1.82 13.20 -0.15
CA ALA A 155 -2.30 13.74 -1.41
C ALA A 155 -2.93 15.13 -1.22
N ALA A 156 -3.82 15.30 -0.23
CA ALA A 156 -4.48 16.57 0.05
C ALA A 156 -3.46 17.66 0.43
N LEU A 157 -2.55 17.38 1.35
CA LEU A 157 -1.51 18.32 1.77
C LEU A 157 -0.56 18.67 0.62
N GLY A 158 -0.19 17.68 -0.16
CA GLY A 158 0.67 17.86 -1.33
C GLY A 158 0.03 18.79 -2.34
N PHE A 159 -1.19 18.51 -2.77
CA PHE A 159 -1.87 19.33 -3.78
C PHE A 159 -2.24 20.73 -3.29
N ILE A 160 -2.60 20.90 -2.00
CA ILE A 160 -2.83 22.22 -1.42
C ILE A 160 -1.54 23.07 -1.47
N GLN A 161 -0.39 22.49 -1.22
CA GLN A 161 0.88 23.22 -1.27
C GLN A 161 1.18 23.79 -2.67
N TRP A 162 0.82 23.05 -3.70
CA TRP A 162 1.03 23.45 -5.08
C TRP A 162 -0.06 24.42 -5.64
N ARG A 163 -1.17 24.57 -4.95
CA ARG A 163 -2.32 25.41 -5.41
C ARG A 163 -1.97 26.85 -5.78
N LYS A 164 -0.93 27.42 -5.18
CA LYS A 164 -0.46 28.78 -5.48
C LYS A 164 0.25 28.89 -6.84
N ARG A 165 0.67 27.77 -7.46
CA ARG A 165 1.31 27.72 -8.78
C ARG A 165 0.35 27.09 -9.81
N ARG A 166 -0.81 27.71 -9.97
CA ARG A 166 -2.03 27.15 -10.56
C ARG A 166 -1.92 26.53 -11.95
N PHE A 167 -1.01 26.98 -12.82
CA PHE A 167 -0.99 26.57 -14.23
C PHE A 167 -0.25 25.25 -14.51
N ALA A 168 0.89 25.00 -13.88
CA ALA A 168 1.68 23.82 -14.17
C ALA A 168 1.06 22.52 -13.64
N ILE A 169 0.34 22.60 -12.52
CA ILE A 169 -0.20 21.42 -11.82
C ILE A 169 -1.55 21.01 -12.36
N SER A 170 -2.43 21.97 -12.70
CA SER A 170 -3.68 21.64 -13.38
C SER A 170 -3.40 20.93 -14.72
N ALA A 171 -2.38 21.34 -15.45
CA ALA A 171 -1.97 20.67 -16.68
C ALA A 171 -1.47 19.23 -16.41
N VAL A 172 -0.62 19.02 -15.40
CA VAL A 172 -0.13 17.69 -15.02
C VAL A 172 -1.26 16.79 -14.51
N LEU A 173 -2.17 17.34 -13.68
CA LEU A 173 -3.34 16.59 -13.17
C LEU A 173 -4.30 16.20 -14.29
N VAL A 174 -4.59 17.12 -15.21
CA VAL A 174 -5.45 16.85 -16.38
C VAL A 174 -4.79 15.81 -17.28
N LEU A 175 -3.48 15.93 -17.54
CA LEU A 175 -2.76 14.96 -18.36
C LEU A 175 -2.72 13.58 -17.71
N ALA A 176 -2.48 13.50 -16.39
CA ALA A 176 -2.51 12.25 -15.64
C ALA A 176 -3.90 11.62 -15.67
N LEU A 177 -4.96 12.42 -15.46
CA LEU A 177 -6.35 11.96 -15.51
C LEU A 177 -6.72 11.45 -16.90
N LEU A 178 -6.37 12.19 -17.96
CA LEU A 178 -6.59 11.77 -19.35
C LEU A 178 -5.84 10.47 -19.66
N THR A 179 -4.60 10.33 -19.21
CA THR A 179 -3.80 9.11 -19.39
C THR A 179 -4.45 7.90 -18.70
N VAL A 180 -4.97 8.10 -17.47
CA VAL A 180 -5.69 7.07 -16.72
C VAL A 180 -6.98 6.68 -17.44
N ILE A 181 -7.80 7.65 -17.86
CA ILE A 181 -9.06 7.41 -18.58
C ILE A 181 -8.79 6.66 -19.90
N LEU A 182 -7.85 7.14 -20.70
CA LEU A 182 -7.47 6.48 -21.96
C LEU A 182 -6.95 5.07 -21.74
N GLY A 183 -6.18 4.84 -20.69
CA GLY A 183 -5.70 3.51 -20.34
C GLY A 183 -6.82 2.57 -19.90
N ILE A 184 -7.77 3.03 -19.08
CA ILE A 184 -8.95 2.25 -18.67
C ILE A 184 -9.79 1.90 -19.89
N VAL A 185 -10.10 2.88 -20.75
CA VAL A 185 -10.85 2.66 -21.98
C VAL A 185 -10.15 1.62 -22.86
N ARG A 186 -8.83 1.72 -23.04
CA ARG A 186 -8.05 0.76 -23.82
C ARG A 186 -8.05 -0.66 -23.23
N THR A 187 -8.02 -0.77 -21.89
CA THR A 187 -8.11 -2.06 -21.19
C THR A 187 -9.49 -2.70 -21.38
N ILE A 188 -10.55 -1.89 -21.28
CA ILE A 188 -11.95 -2.35 -21.45
C ILE A 188 -12.25 -2.72 -22.91
N THR A 189 -11.72 -1.98 -23.89
CA THR A 189 -11.97 -2.22 -25.31
C THR A 189 -11.14 -3.37 -25.91
N GLY A 190 -10.37 -4.09 -25.11
CA GLY A 190 -9.67 -5.30 -25.53
C GLY A 190 -8.50 -5.08 -26.49
N THR A 191 -8.02 -3.84 -26.69
CA THR A 191 -6.80 -3.55 -27.48
C THR A 191 -5.51 -3.79 -26.68
N ALA A 192 -5.60 -4.50 -25.54
CA ALA A 192 -4.45 -5.06 -24.87
C ALA A 192 -3.96 -6.23 -25.74
N THR A 193 -2.83 -6.04 -26.44
CA THR A 193 -2.15 -7.11 -27.14
C THR A 193 -1.87 -8.24 -26.16
N SER A 194 -2.44 -9.41 -26.42
CA SER A 194 -2.48 -10.60 -25.55
C SER A 194 -1.12 -11.28 -25.34
N ASN A 195 -0.01 -10.61 -25.65
CA ASN A 195 1.30 -11.26 -25.73
C ASN A 195 2.21 -11.11 -24.50
N ASP A 196 1.86 -10.32 -23.50
CA ASP A 196 2.76 -10.16 -22.33
C ASP A 196 2.21 -10.80 -21.03
N SER A 197 1.00 -11.30 -21.01
CA SER A 197 0.36 -11.81 -19.80
C SER A 197 0.77 -13.23 -19.38
N MET A 198 1.46 -13.99 -20.25
CA MET A 198 1.86 -15.39 -19.96
C MET A 198 3.33 -15.58 -19.59
N ARG A 199 4.13 -14.54 -19.51
CA ARG A 199 5.57 -14.68 -19.21
C ARG A 199 5.94 -14.66 -17.72
N TRP A 200 4.97 -14.60 -16.81
CA TRP A 200 5.25 -14.41 -15.38
C TRP A 200 4.66 -15.49 -14.46
N ILE A 201 4.16 -16.59 -15.06
CA ILE A 201 3.72 -17.80 -14.32
C ILE A 201 4.64 -18.96 -14.74
N VAL A 202 5.91 -18.82 -14.58
CA VAL A 202 6.87 -19.93 -14.50
C VAL A 202 7.96 -19.53 -13.53
#